data_04733daf9c93f416b99817fcc41887f6
#
_entry.id   04733daf9c93f416b99817fcc41887f6
#
_cell.length_a   1.000
_cell.length_b   1.000
_cell.length_c   1.000
_cell.angle_alpha   90.00
_cell.angle_beta   90.00
_cell.angle_gamma   90.00
#
_symmetry.space_group_name_H-M   'P 1'
#
loop_
_entity.id
_entity.type
_entity.pdbx_description
1 polymer ?
#
loop_
_entity_poly.entity_id
_entity_poly.type
_entity_poly.pdbx_seq_one_letter_code
_entity_poly.pdbx_strand_id
1 'polypeptide(L)' 'KEIAERIYERHTLLTSWLEYLGVDSKPAADDACRIEHVISAESFDAIKKHIKR' A
#
# COMPACT_ATOMS: atom_id res chain seq x y z
N LYS A 1 -16.16 -2.48 -9.64
CA LYS A 1 -15.48 -3.74 -9.48
C LYS A 1 -13.96 -3.56 -9.52
N GLU A 2 -13.47 -2.99 -10.62
CA GLU A 2 -12.05 -2.71 -10.72
C GLU A 2 -11.60 -1.71 -9.67
N ILE A 3 -12.46 -0.78 -9.34
CA ILE A 3 -12.16 0.23 -8.34
C ILE A 3 -11.95 -0.43 -6.97
N ALA A 4 -12.82 -1.36 -6.63
CA ALA A 4 -12.71 -2.07 -5.36
C ALA A 4 -11.42 -2.89 -5.30
N GLU A 5 -11.05 -3.51 -6.41
CA GLU A 5 -9.82 -4.28 -6.47
C GLU A 5 -8.60 -3.40 -6.29
N ARG A 6 -8.63 -2.20 -6.88
CA ARG A 6 -7.52 -1.27 -6.75
C ARG A 6 -7.32 -0.81 -5.31
N ILE A 7 -8.41 -0.49 -4.63
CA ILE A 7 -8.34 -0.05 -3.24
C ILE A 7 -7.79 -1.17 -2.37
N TYR A 8 -8.29 -2.37 -2.58
CA TYR A 8 -7.83 -3.52 -1.82
C TYR A 8 -6.35 -3.80 -2.09
N GLU A 9 -5.94 -3.70 -3.34
CA GLU A 9 -4.57 -3.93 -3.71
C GLU A 9 -3.64 -2.91 -3.05
N ARG A 10 -4.03 -1.63 -3.06
CA ARG A 10 -3.23 -0.59 -2.44
C ARG A 10 -3.05 -0.83 -0.95
N HIS A 11 -4.15 -1.12 -0.28
CA HIS A 11 -4.11 -1.33 1.15
C HIS A 11 -3.23 -2.54 1.50
N THR A 12 -3.45 -3.64 0.83
CA THR A 12 -2.71 -4.88 1.10
C THR A 12 -1.22 -4.70 0.80
N LEU A 13 -0.92 -4.11 -0.33
CA LEU A 13 0.46 -3.95 -0.75
C LEU A 13 1.22 -3.01 0.17
N LEU A 14 0.62 -1.88 0.53
CA LEU A 14 1.26 -0.92 1.41
C LEU A 14 1.44 -1.47 2.81
N THR A 15 0.44 -2.18 3.31
CA THR A 15 0.53 -2.80 4.63
C THR A 15 1.68 -3.81 4.67
N SER A 16 1.74 -4.68 3.67
CA SER A 16 2.79 -5.69 3.60
C SER A 16 4.16 -5.05 3.49
N TRP A 17 4.25 -3.99 2.70
CA TRP A 17 5.52 -3.32 2.50
C TRP A 17 6.02 -2.71 3.81
N LEU A 18 5.14 -2.05 4.53
CA LEU A 18 5.52 -1.44 5.81
C LEU A 18 5.92 -2.51 6.82
N GLU A 19 5.21 -3.63 6.82
CA GLU A 19 5.58 -4.76 7.70
C GLU A 19 6.95 -5.29 7.35
N TYR A 20 7.23 -5.36 6.06
CA TYR A 20 8.53 -5.81 5.59
C TYR A 20 9.65 -4.89 6.08
N LEU A 21 9.36 -3.59 6.18
CA LEU A 21 10.33 -2.63 6.67
C LEU A 21 10.50 -2.68 8.19
N GLY A 22 9.68 -3.44 8.87
CA GLY A 22 9.80 -3.60 10.31
C GLY A 22 8.70 -2.93 11.11
N VAL A 23 7.68 -2.41 10.44
CA VAL A 23 6.56 -1.78 11.11
C VAL A 23 5.58 -2.85 11.58
N ASP A 24 5.11 -2.74 12.82
CA ASP A 24 4.13 -3.68 13.35
C ASP A 24 2.86 -3.66 12.51
N SER A 25 2.11 -4.78 12.51
CA SER A 25 0.94 -4.89 11.65
C SER A 25 -0.10 -3.81 11.92
N LYS A 26 -0.31 -3.44 13.17
CA LYS A 26 -1.33 -2.48 13.51
C LYS A 26 -1.04 -1.09 12.95
N PRO A 27 0.11 -0.48 13.28
CA PRO A 27 0.44 0.81 12.67
C PRO A 27 0.65 0.70 11.17
N ALA A 28 1.11 -0.45 10.66
CA ALA A 28 1.28 -0.61 9.22
C ALA A 28 -0.06 -0.50 8.51
N ALA A 29 -1.10 -1.15 9.04
CA ALA A 29 -2.42 -1.09 8.44
C ALA A 29 -3.01 0.31 8.52
N ASP A 30 -2.83 0.98 9.67
CA ASP A 30 -3.33 2.33 9.83
C ASP A 30 -2.66 3.30 8.86
N ASP A 31 -1.35 3.21 8.74
CA ASP A 31 -0.60 4.09 7.85
C ASP A 31 -0.92 3.79 6.39
N ALA A 32 -1.05 2.51 6.06
CA ALA A 32 -1.41 2.13 4.70
C ALA A 32 -2.74 2.72 4.31
N CYS A 33 -3.70 2.72 5.23
CA CYS A 33 -5.00 3.28 4.99
C CYS A 33 -4.91 4.78 4.68
N ARG A 34 -4.07 5.49 5.41
CA ARG A 34 -3.88 6.91 5.17
C ARG A 34 -3.13 7.17 3.86
N ILE A 35 -2.09 6.42 3.62
CA ILE A 35 -1.28 6.58 2.40
C ILE A 35 -2.13 6.36 1.17
N GLU A 36 -2.98 5.33 1.19
CA GLU A 36 -3.77 5.00 0.00
C GLU A 36 -4.72 6.11 -0.38
N HIS A 37 -5.06 6.99 0.55
CA HIS A 37 -5.95 8.12 0.27
C HIS A 37 -5.23 9.34 -0.26
N VAL A 38 -3.93 9.47 0.02
CA VAL A 38 -3.19 10.67 -0.36
C VAL A 38 -2.16 10.42 -1.46
N ILE A 39 -1.78 9.19 -1.67
CA ILE A 39 -0.75 8.87 -2.66
C ILE A 39 -1.31 8.91 -4.06
N SER A 40 -0.54 9.44 -5.00
CA SER A 40 -0.95 9.46 -6.39
C SER A 40 -0.80 8.07 -7.01
N ALA A 41 -1.52 7.84 -8.11
CA ALA A 41 -1.40 6.57 -8.83
C ALA A 41 0.02 6.36 -9.32
N GLU A 42 0.64 7.44 -9.72
CA GLU A 42 1.99 7.40 -10.23
C GLU A 42 2.99 6.94 -9.16
N SER A 43 2.87 7.52 -7.97
CA SER A 43 3.74 7.13 -6.86
C SER A 43 3.45 5.70 -6.42
N PHE A 44 2.19 5.32 -6.39
CA PHE A 44 1.84 3.97 -6.01
C PHE A 44 2.43 2.95 -7.00
N ASP A 45 2.35 3.25 -8.29
CA ASP A 45 2.92 2.36 -9.30
C ASP A 45 4.43 2.20 -9.13
N ALA A 46 5.12 3.29 -8.80
CA ALA A 46 6.55 3.23 -8.58
C ALA A 46 6.89 2.32 -7.41
N ILE A 47 6.15 2.45 -6.32
CA ILE A 47 6.33 1.59 -5.14
C ILE A 47 6.04 0.13 -5.50
N LYS A 48 4.97 -0.08 -6.22
CA LYS A 48 4.56 -1.42 -6.61
C LYS A 48 5.64 -2.11 -7.43
N LYS A 49 6.22 -1.39 -8.38
CA LYS A 49 7.29 -1.95 -9.21
C LYS A 49 8.52 -2.28 -8.38
N HIS A 50 8.82 -1.45 -7.42
CA HIS A 50 9.96 -1.67 -6.55
C HIS A 50 9.77 -2.94 -5.70
N ILE A 51 8.58 -3.11 -5.17
CA ILE A 51 8.28 -4.25 -4.31
C ILE A 51 8.27 -5.56 -5.10
N LYS A 52 7.75 -5.52 -6.30
CA LYS A 52 7.57 -6.73 -7.11
C LYS A 52 8.79 -7.13 -7.92
N ARG A 53 9.90 -6.57 -7.66
CA ARG A 53 11.12 -6.93 -8.39
C ARG A 53 11.62 -8.35 -8.09
#